data_b516844afcafdd7349df5ab4943c580f
#
_entry.id   b516844afcafdd7349df5ab4943c580f
#
_cell.length_a   1.000
_cell.length_b   1.000
_cell.length_c   1.000
_cell.angle_alpha   90.00
_cell.angle_beta   90.00
_cell.angle_gamma   90.00
#
_symmetry.space_group_name_H-M   'P 1'
#
loop_
_entity.id
_entity.type
_entity.pdbx_description
1 polymer ?
#
loop_
_entity_poly.entity_id
_entity_poly.type
_entity_poly.pdbx_seq_one_letter_code
_entity_poly.pdbx_strand_id
1 'polypeptide(L)'
;MKSVSPQLERRRALRLQKRQQLLINIWRTWALLGLSTLLGWSLLRFGWTLTGSDQVVVRGSRSISPALVAEVSQLRFPQPLLEINPSNLERTLRDNLPVQSVQVSRHLLPTRLEVALMDQTPVARAVRQQPSGLEAGYVDAEGQWIRINPAAPVAAPSTAITVKGWTPERRSLIATLLQQHIRLNDKLQTITLHPDGAVSLRHQTLGRIDLGDDNQLLIQQLDAIVELDQSMPAHLLKGNGAVIDLSNPNRPEIQLPVQPAGPTRSQEKG
;
A
#
# COMPACT_ATOMS: atom_id res chain seq x y z
N MET A 1 -94.36 33.97 2.00
CA MET A 1 -93.43 32.80 2.09
C MET A 1 -92.87 32.55 0.68
N LYS A 2 -91.60 32.89 0.45
CA LYS A 2 -90.95 32.63 -0.85
C LYS A 2 -90.60 31.15 -0.95
N SER A 3 -91.27 30.38 -1.80
CA SER A 3 -90.95 29.01 -2.12
C SER A 3 -89.62 28.96 -2.88
N VAL A 4 -88.60 28.51 -2.22
CA VAL A 4 -87.29 28.25 -2.85
C VAL A 4 -87.45 27.12 -3.84
N SER A 5 -87.16 27.36 -5.13
CA SER A 5 -87.34 26.36 -6.18
C SER A 5 -86.51 25.10 -5.92
N PRO A 6 -87.11 23.90 -6.02
CA PRO A 6 -86.45 22.62 -5.70
C PRO A 6 -85.17 22.35 -6.56
N GLN A 7 -84.98 23.03 -7.65
CA GLN A 7 -83.82 22.98 -8.51
C GLN A 7 -82.61 23.68 -7.93
N LEU A 8 -82.78 24.73 -7.13
CA LEU A 8 -81.68 25.44 -6.47
C LEU A 8 -81.09 24.64 -5.29
N GLU A 9 -81.94 23.92 -4.58
CA GLU A 9 -81.53 23.05 -3.49
C GLU A 9 -80.73 21.83 -4.01
N ARG A 10 -81.16 21.20 -5.07
CA ARG A 10 -80.48 20.13 -5.76
C ARG A 10 -79.07 20.58 -6.27
N ARG A 11 -78.98 21.75 -6.86
CA ARG A 11 -77.71 22.31 -7.32
C ARG A 11 -76.75 22.62 -6.18
N ARG A 12 -77.24 23.07 -5.01
CA ARG A 12 -76.40 23.31 -3.78
C ARG A 12 -75.95 21.98 -3.19
N ALA A 13 -76.82 21.00 -3.09
CA ALA A 13 -76.47 19.67 -2.60
C ALA A 13 -75.38 18.99 -3.45
N LEU A 14 -75.51 19.05 -4.78
CA LEU A 14 -74.52 18.50 -5.71
C LEU A 14 -73.14 19.22 -5.62
N ARG A 15 -73.15 20.55 -5.39
CA ARG A 15 -71.94 21.31 -5.22
C ARG A 15 -71.23 20.96 -3.89
N LEU A 16 -71.97 20.73 -2.81
CA LEU A 16 -71.45 20.31 -1.53
C LEU A 16 -70.85 18.88 -1.60
N GLN A 17 -71.56 17.95 -2.26
CA GLN A 17 -71.07 16.59 -2.48
C GLN A 17 -69.80 16.57 -3.33
N LYS A 18 -69.71 17.36 -4.40
CA LYS A 18 -68.50 17.46 -5.23
C LYS A 18 -67.34 18.05 -4.42
N ARG A 19 -67.57 19.05 -3.59
CA ARG A 19 -66.55 19.63 -2.72
C ARG A 19 -66.06 18.61 -1.69
N GLN A 20 -66.94 17.87 -1.06
CA GLN A 20 -66.58 16.80 -0.14
C GLN A 20 -65.77 15.68 -0.82
N GLN A 21 -66.20 15.26 -2.01
CA GLN A 21 -65.44 14.26 -2.79
C GLN A 21 -64.06 14.78 -3.20
N LEU A 22 -63.95 16.05 -3.61
CA LEU A 22 -62.67 16.67 -3.92
C LEU A 22 -61.76 16.72 -2.69
N LEU A 23 -62.26 17.13 -1.53
CA LEU A 23 -61.48 17.16 -0.28
C LEU A 23 -61.00 15.77 0.15
N ILE A 24 -61.88 14.77 0.05
CA ILE A 24 -61.54 13.38 0.36
C ILE A 24 -60.45 12.87 -0.62
N ASN A 25 -60.60 13.16 -1.92
CA ASN A 25 -59.59 12.73 -2.90
C ASN A 25 -58.27 13.45 -2.71
N ILE A 26 -58.26 14.75 -2.45
CA ILE A 26 -57.05 15.52 -2.13
C ILE A 26 -56.37 14.94 -0.86
N TRP A 27 -57.14 14.71 0.18
CA TRP A 27 -56.62 14.15 1.43
C TRP A 27 -56.01 12.75 1.21
N ARG A 28 -56.69 11.88 0.44
CA ARG A 28 -56.17 10.54 0.08
C ARG A 28 -54.90 10.64 -0.73
N THR A 29 -54.82 11.57 -1.69
CA THR A 29 -53.58 11.79 -2.47
C THR A 29 -52.42 12.23 -1.57
N TRP A 30 -52.65 13.20 -0.68
CA TRP A 30 -51.65 13.64 0.27
C TRP A 30 -51.24 12.56 1.26
N ALA A 31 -52.18 11.76 1.75
CA ALA A 31 -51.87 10.62 2.64
C ALA A 31 -51.03 9.56 1.96
N LEU A 32 -51.34 9.22 0.69
CA LEU A 32 -50.56 8.27 -0.10
C LEU A 32 -49.14 8.82 -0.38
N LEU A 33 -49.05 10.10 -0.74
CA LEU A 33 -47.76 10.74 -1.01
C LEU A 33 -46.90 10.79 0.27
N GLY A 34 -47.49 11.14 1.40
CA GLY A 34 -46.82 11.13 2.70
C GLY A 34 -46.36 9.73 3.12
N LEU A 35 -47.21 8.71 2.93
CA LEU A 35 -46.87 7.33 3.24
C LEU A 35 -45.74 6.82 2.34
N SER A 36 -45.79 7.10 1.03
CA SER A 36 -44.74 6.72 0.07
C SER A 36 -43.39 7.38 0.41
N THR A 37 -43.43 8.68 0.76
CA THR A 37 -42.24 9.42 1.16
C THR A 37 -41.63 8.85 2.45
N LEU A 38 -42.48 8.55 3.43
CA LEU A 38 -42.05 7.98 4.71
C LEU A 38 -41.49 6.57 4.53
N LEU A 39 -42.10 5.75 3.70
CA LEU A 39 -41.63 4.42 3.36
C LEU A 39 -40.29 4.46 2.62
N GLY A 40 -40.17 5.36 1.63
CA GLY A 40 -38.92 5.59 0.92
C GLY A 40 -37.80 6.06 1.84
N TRP A 41 -38.10 7.01 2.72
CA TRP A 41 -37.14 7.49 3.70
C TRP A 41 -36.73 6.39 4.70
N SER A 42 -37.68 5.61 5.20
CA SER A 42 -37.42 4.48 6.08
C SER A 42 -36.55 3.42 5.42
N LEU A 43 -36.81 3.09 4.16
CA LEU A 43 -36.04 2.12 3.39
C LEU A 43 -34.58 2.62 3.18
N LEU A 44 -34.41 3.90 2.84
CA LEU A 44 -33.09 4.53 2.66
C LEU A 44 -32.31 4.57 3.97
N ARG A 45 -33.00 4.80 5.10
CA ARG A 45 -32.34 4.95 6.42
C ARG A 45 -32.00 3.61 7.08
N PHE A 46 -32.89 2.62 6.95
CA PHE A 46 -32.79 1.35 7.69
C PHE A 46 -32.64 0.12 6.81
N GLY A 47 -32.93 0.22 5.52
CA GLY A 47 -32.96 -0.93 4.60
C GLY A 47 -31.58 -1.48 4.25
N TRP A 48 -30.53 -0.67 4.32
CA TRP A 48 -29.16 -1.06 3.94
C TRP A 48 -28.17 -0.74 5.07
N THR A 49 -28.27 -1.51 6.14
CA THR A 49 -27.42 -1.33 7.33
C THR A 49 -26.44 -2.48 7.42
N LEU A 50 -25.16 -2.18 7.61
CA LEU A 50 -24.15 -3.15 8.01
C LEU A 50 -24.32 -3.42 9.50
N THR A 51 -24.60 -4.65 9.88
CA THR A 51 -24.84 -5.07 11.26
C THR A 51 -23.61 -5.66 11.94
N GLY A 52 -22.64 -6.12 11.15
CA GLY A 52 -21.42 -6.73 11.67
C GLY A 52 -20.30 -6.81 10.65
N SER A 53 -19.11 -7.21 11.11
CA SER A 53 -17.93 -7.40 10.27
C SER A 53 -18.04 -8.60 9.31
N ASP A 54 -18.98 -9.49 9.52
CA ASP A 54 -19.30 -10.62 8.63
C ASP A 54 -19.85 -10.17 7.27
N GLN A 55 -20.43 -8.96 7.23
CA GLN A 55 -20.88 -8.33 5.98
C GLN A 55 -19.77 -7.56 5.25
N VAL A 56 -18.56 -7.51 5.82
CA VAL A 56 -17.36 -6.98 5.15
C VAL A 56 -16.65 -8.14 4.46
N VAL A 57 -16.65 -8.16 3.14
CA VAL A 57 -16.01 -9.21 2.35
C VAL A 57 -14.68 -8.71 1.84
N VAL A 58 -13.58 -9.32 2.28
CA VAL A 58 -12.22 -9.03 1.81
C VAL A 58 -11.86 -10.00 0.69
N ARG A 59 -11.36 -9.47 -0.43
CA ARG A 59 -10.87 -10.25 -1.57
C ARG A 59 -9.44 -9.87 -1.93
N GLY A 60 -8.67 -10.86 -2.38
CA GLY A 60 -7.31 -10.65 -2.91
C GLY A 60 -6.20 -10.68 -1.85
N SER A 61 -6.52 -10.56 -0.56
CA SER A 61 -5.57 -10.72 0.54
C SER A 61 -5.84 -12.00 1.32
N ARG A 62 -4.77 -12.64 1.78
CA ARG A 62 -4.83 -13.78 2.72
C ARG A 62 -4.43 -13.38 4.14
N SER A 63 -3.73 -12.26 4.27
CA SER A 63 -3.18 -11.77 5.55
C SER A 63 -4.11 -10.79 6.26
N ILE A 64 -5.06 -10.18 5.53
CA ILE A 64 -5.94 -9.13 6.05
C ILE A 64 -7.34 -9.69 6.25
N SER A 65 -7.78 -9.74 7.50
CA SER A 65 -9.12 -10.22 7.87
C SER A 65 -10.18 -9.11 7.75
N PRO A 66 -11.49 -9.47 7.57
CA PRO A 66 -12.58 -8.50 7.62
C PRO A 66 -12.65 -7.70 8.92
N ALA A 67 -12.31 -8.35 10.05
CA ALA A 67 -12.28 -7.70 11.35
C ALA A 67 -11.19 -6.62 11.42
N LEU A 68 -9.99 -6.90 10.89
CA LEU A 68 -8.90 -5.93 10.81
C LEU A 68 -9.27 -4.72 9.90
N VAL A 69 -9.94 -4.98 8.77
CA VAL A 69 -10.45 -3.91 7.90
C VAL A 69 -11.43 -3.03 8.67
N ALA A 70 -12.36 -3.62 9.41
CA ALA A 70 -13.34 -2.87 10.21
C ALA A 70 -12.67 -2.03 11.31
N GLU A 71 -11.66 -2.59 11.99
CA GLU A 71 -10.90 -1.93 13.05
C GLU A 71 -10.10 -0.74 12.51
N VAL A 72 -9.28 -0.96 11.48
CA VAL A 72 -8.44 0.08 10.85
C VAL A 72 -9.28 1.21 10.26
N SER A 73 -10.43 0.86 9.71
CA SER A 73 -11.38 1.83 9.12
C SER A 73 -12.29 2.48 10.14
N GLN A 74 -12.19 2.09 11.42
CA GLN A 74 -13.05 2.58 12.51
C GLN A 74 -14.54 2.43 12.22
N LEU A 75 -14.94 1.36 11.50
CA LEU A 75 -16.34 1.08 11.22
C LEU A 75 -17.08 0.73 12.52
N ARG A 76 -18.19 1.43 12.77
CA ARG A 76 -19.05 1.21 13.93
C ARG A 76 -20.32 0.50 13.50
N PHE A 77 -20.56 -0.68 14.03
CA PHE A 77 -21.77 -1.45 13.73
C PHE A 77 -22.84 -1.23 14.81
N PRO A 78 -24.12 -1.07 14.47
CA PRO A 78 -24.67 -1.01 13.11
C PRO A 78 -24.48 0.36 12.45
N GLN A 79 -24.17 0.38 11.14
CA GLN A 79 -23.97 1.62 10.36
C GLN A 79 -24.66 1.52 9.00
N PRO A 80 -25.36 2.58 8.54
CA PRO A 80 -25.92 2.61 7.19
C PRO A 80 -24.83 2.52 6.12
N LEU A 81 -24.95 1.58 5.18
CA LEU A 81 -23.99 1.35 4.10
C LEU A 81 -23.76 2.60 3.23
N LEU A 82 -24.82 3.39 3.05
CA LEU A 82 -24.78 4.59 2.20
C LEU A 82 -24.01 5.76 2.84
N GLU A 83 -23.83 5.76 4.16
CA GLU A 83 -23.03 6.77 4.88
C GLU A 83 -21.52 6.51 4.76
N ILE A 84 -21.13 5.28 4.40
CA ILE A 84 -19.72 4.93 4.21
C ILE A 84 -19.22 5.52 2.90
N ASN A 85 -18.22 6.39 2.96
CA ASN A 85 -17.56 6.94 1.78
C ASN A 85 -16.45 5.99 1.32
N PRO A 86 -16.58 5.33 0.14
CA PRO A 86 -15.58 4.38 -0.34
C PRO A 86 -14.20 5.01 -0.51
N SER A 87 -14.10 6.21 -1.07
CA SER A 87 -12.81 6.85 -1.33
C SER A 87 -12.03 7.20 -0.05
N ASN A 88 -12.74 7.61 1.01
CA ASN A 88 -12.11 7.84 2.31
C ASN A 88 -11.63 6.53 2.92
N LEU A 89 -12.44 5.47 2.80
CA LEU A 89 -12.11 4.15 3.30
C LEU A 89 -10.89 3.56 2.56
N GLU A 90 -10.84 3.67 1.24
CA GLU A 90 -9.71 3.26 0.40
C GLU A 90 -8.41 3.97 0.83
N ARG A 91 -8.48 5.28 1.09
CA ARG A 91 -7.33 6.06 1.56
C ARG A 91 -6.87 5.58 2.93
N THR A 92 -7.79 5.47 3.89
CA THR A 92 -7.48 5.01 5.24
C THR A 92 -6.84 3.61 5.24
N LEU A 93 -7.38 2.68 4.44
CA LEU A 93 -6.83 1.33 4.33
C LEU A 93 -5.44 1.34 3.67
N ARG A 94 -5.24 2.12 2.61
CA ARG A 94 -3.94 2.25 1.93
C ARG A 94 -2.85 2.85 2.83
N ASP A 95 -3.23 3.81 3.68
CA ASP A 95 -2.28 4.48 4.56
C ASP A 95 -1.86 3.62 5.77
N ASN A 96 -2.72 2.69 6.19
CA ASN A 96 -2.51 1.91 7.42
C ASN A 96 -2.20 0.43 7.18
N LEU A 97 -2.49 -0.12 6.00
CA LEU A 97 -2.24 -1.53 5.67
C LEU A 97 -1.15 -1.66 4.59
N PRO A 98 -0.38 -2.76 4.60
CA PRO A 98 0.65 -3.03 3.60
C PRO A 98 0.03 -3.54 2.29
N VAL A 99 -0.69 -2.68 1.59
CA VAL A 99 -1.41 -3.00 0.36
C VAL A 99 -0.95 -2.12 -0.80
N GLN A 100 -0.84 -2.70 -1.98
CA GLN A 100 -0.48 -2.00 -3.21
C GLN A 100 -1.68 -1.23 -3.76
N SER A 101 -2.85 -1.86 -3.73
CA SER A 101 -4.09 -1.24 -4.17
C SER A 101 -5.27 -1.65 -3.28
N VAL A 102 -6.22 -0.74 -3.16
CA VAL A 102 -7.48 -0.93 -2.43
C VAL A 102 -8.60 -0.42 -3.30
N GLN A 103 -9.62 -1.23 -3.46
CA GLN A 103 -10.88 -0.86 -4.11
C GLN A 103 -12.05 -1.25 -3.22
N VAL A 104 -12.91 -0.30 -2.92
CA VAL A 104 -14.08 -0.50 -2.05
C VAL A 104 -15.36 -0.37 -2.86
N SER A 105 -16.20 -1.39 -2.77
CA SER A 105 -17.51 -1.46 -3.45
C SER A 105 -18.62 -1.71 -2.45
N ARG A 106 -19.75 -1.02 -2.64
CA ARG A 106 -20.96 -1.18 -1.82
C ARG A 106 -21.98 -2.01 -2.58
N HIS A 107 -22.39 -3.11 -2.00
CA HIS A 107 -23.46 -3.95 -2.54
C HIS A 107 -24.72 -3.80 -1.70
N LEU A 108 -25.84 -3.47 -2.34
CA LEU A 108 -27.10 -3.23 -1.66
C LEU A 108 -27.89 -4.51 -1.44
N LEU A 109 -27.78 -5.48 -2.34
CA LEU A 109 -28.51 -6.75 -2.33
C LEU A 109 -27.58 -7.93 -2.69
N PRO A 110 -27.15 -8.74 -1.73
CA PRO A 110 -27.28 -8.59 -0.28
C PRO A 110 -26.45 -7.41 0.23
N THR A 111 -26.85 -6.80 1.37
CA THR A 111 -26.14 -5.68 1.99
C THR A 111 -24.76 -6.14 2.44
N ARG A 112 -23.71 -5.66 1.76
CA ARG A 112 -22.32 -5.98 2.09
C ARG A 112 -21.38 -4.89 1.58
N LEU A 113 -20.25 -4.75 2.27
CA LEU A 113 -19.12 -3.96 1.85
C LEU A 113 -18.05 -4.90 1.29
N GLU A 114 -17.72 -4.76 0.02
CA GLU A 114 -16.67 -5.56 -0.61
C GLU A 114 -15.40 -4.72 -0.72
N VAL A 115 -14.29 -5.24 -0.19
CA VAL A 115 -12.97 -4.60 -0.18
C VAL A 115 -12.01 -5.52 -0.93
N ALA A 116 -11.68 -5.14 -2.16
CA ALA A 116 -10.68 -5.82 -2.96
C ALA A 116 -9.30 -5.21 -2.64
N LEU A 117 -8.39 -6.04 -2.17
CA LEU A 117 -7.03 -5.67 -1.76
C LEU A 117 -6.02 -6.39 -2.64
N MET A 118 -4.93 -5.73 -2.95
CA MET A 118 -3.74 -6.33 -3.51
C MET A 118 -2.61 -6.17 -2.49
N ASP A 119 -2.15 -7.28 -1.92
CA ASP A 119 -1.09 -7.27 -0.92
C ASP A 119 0.23 -6.81 -1.55
N GLN A 120 1.02 -6.02 -0.83
CA GLN A 120 2.40 -5.75 -1.22
C GLN A 120 3.26 -7.01 -1.01
N THR A 121 4.06 -7.34 -2.01
CA THR A 121 4.97 -8.48 -1.95
C THR A 121 6.38 -7.97 -1.63
N PRO A 122 6.92 -8.24 -0.44
CA PRO A 122 8.25 -7.79 -0.08
C PRO A 122 9.30 -8.57 -0.88
N VAL A 123 10.28 -7.85 -1.41
CA VAL A 123 11.42 -8.41 -2.14
C VAL A 123 12.66 -8.40 -1.29
N ALA A 124 12.94 -7.32 -0.58
CA ALA A 124 14.12 -7.17 0.24
C ALA A 124 13.81 -6.55 1.60
N ARG A 125 14.68 -6.79 2.59
CA ARG A 125 14.66 -6.06 3.86
C ARG A 125 15.15 -4.64 3.63
N ALA A 126 14.63 -3.68 4.39
CA ALA A 126 15.07 -2.31 4.27
C ALA A 126 15.19 -1.61 5.64
N VAL A 127 16.09 -0.64 5.71
CA VAL A 127 16.27 0.21 6.88
C VAL A 127 16.36 1.65 6.41
N ARG A 128 15.57 2.54 7.03
CA ARG A 128 15.60 3.97 6.78
C ARG A 128 15.91 4.77 8.04
N GLN A 129 16.50 5.94 7.85
CA GLN A 129 16.71 6.89 8.92
C GLN A 129 15.46 7.73 9.10
N GLN A 130 14.94 7.79 10.32
CA GLN A 130 13.85 8.67 10.75
C GLN A 130 14.38 9.61 11.83
N PRO A 131 13.74 10.74 12.11
CA PRO A 131 14.10 11.60 13.24
C PRO A 131 14.11 10.88 14.59
N SER A 132 13.28 9.83 14.72
CA SER A 132 13.18 8.97 15.91
C SER A 132 14.24 7.86 15.98
N GLY A 133 15.10 7.70 14.95
CA GLY A 133 16.12 6.64 14.87
C GLY A 133 15.98 5.79 13.61
N LEU A 134 16.57 4.59 13.64
CA LEU A 134 16.49 3.63 12.54
C LEU A 134 15.15 2.88 12.57
N GLU A 135 14.44 2.91 11.47
CA GLU A 135 13.21 2.13 11.24
C GLU A 135 13.50 0.98 10.29
N ALA A 136 13.14 -0.24 10.73
CA ALA A 136 13.20 -1.43 9.89
C ALA A 136 11.88 -1.64 9.14
N GLY A 137 11.97 -2.14 7.91
CA GLY A 137 10.83 -2.43 7.05
C GLY A 137 11.24 -3.37 5.92
N TYR A 138 10.42 -3.39 4.88
CA TYR A 138 10.69 -4.10 3.63
C TYR A 138 10.55 -3.15 2.44
N VAL A 139 11.01 -3.60 1.29
CA VAL A 139 10.76 -2.96 -0.01
C VAL A 139 10.23 -3.98 -1.00
N ASP A 140 9.30 -3.55 -1.86
CA ASP A 140 8.80 -4.33 -2.98
C ASP A 140 9.70 -4.23 -4.22
N ALA A 141 9.27 -4.84 -5.33
CA ALA A 141 9.99 -4.83 -6.60
C ALA A 141 10.11 -3.43 -7.22
N GLU A 142 9.18 -2.53 -6.91
CA GLU A 142 9.14 -1.13 -7.33
C GLU A 142 9.94 -0.21 -6.40
N GLY A 143 10.64 -0.78 -5.39
CA GLY A 143 11.43 -0.04 -4.39
C GLY A 143 10.58 0.72 -3.37
N GLN A 144 9.28 0.42 -3.27
CA GLN A 144 8.39 1.09 -2.34
C GLN A 144 8.55 0.53 -0.92
N TRP A 145 8.50 1.41 0.06
CA TRP A 145 8.59 1.04 1.47
C TRP A 145 7.35 0.30 1.96
N ILE A 146 7.55 -0.82 2.60
CA ILE A 146 6.52 -1.60 3.29
C ILE A 146 6.80 -1.54 4.79
N ARG A 147 5.88 -0.96 5.54
CA ARG A 147 5.97 -0.89 7.00
C ARG A 147 5.66 -2.26 7.61
N ILE A 148 6.45 -2.67 8.60
CA ILE A 148 6.14 -3.86 9.40
C ILE A 148 5.02 -3.49 10.37
N ASN A 149 3.88 -4.16 10.21
CA ASN A 149 2.74 -4.01 11.09
C ASN A 149 2.46 -5.36 11.76
N PRO A 150 2.57 -5.48 13.10
CA PRO A 150 2.28 -6.73 13.80
C PRO A 150 0.84 -7.23 13.62
N ALA A 151 -0.13 -6.31 13.45
CA ALA A 151 -1.54 -6.64 13.25
C ALA A 151 -1.84 -7.14 11.82
N ALA A 152 -1.00 -6.77 10.83
CA ALA A 152 -1.10 -7.22 9.45
C ALA A 152 0.27 -7.77 9.00
N PRO A 153 0.61 -9.01 9.38
CA PRO A 153 1.90 -9.60 9.07
C PRO A 153 2.09 -9.73 7.56
N VAL A 154 3.21 -9.23 7.08
CA VAL A 154 3.62 -9.34 5.68
C VAL A 154 4.44 -10.62 5.51
N ALA A 155 4.37 -11.25 4.35
CA ALA A 155 5.20 -12.41 4.02
C ALA A 155 6.70 -12.07 4.15
N ALA A 156 7.53 -13.08 4.36
CA ALA A 156 8.98 -12.90 4.33
C ALA A 156 9.43 -12.42 2.93
N PRO A 157 10.45 -11.54 2.87
CA PRO A 157 10.97 -11.08 1.58
C PRO A 157 11.51 -12.24 0.75
N SER A 158 11.32 -12.15 -0.57
CA SER A 158 11.73 -13.21 -1.51
C SER A 158 13.25 -13.33 -1.66
N THR A 159 14.02 -12.29 -1.30
CA THR A 159 15.47 -12.28 -1.37
C THR A 159 16.12 -12.06 0.02
N ALA A 160 17.40 -12.42 0.14
CA ALA A 160 18.19 -12.13 1.35
C ALA A 160 18.79 -10.71 1.35
N ILE A 161 18.49 -9.90 0.35
CA ILE A 161 19.06 -8.56 0.17
C ILE A 161 18.58 -7.62 1.29
N THR A 162 19.48 -6.76 1.74
CA THR A 162 19.18 -5.70 2.70
C THR A 162 19.50 -4.34 2.10
N VAL A 163 18.50 -3.45 2.02
CA VAL A 163 18.65 -2.06 1.58
C VAL A 163 18.84 -1.16 2.79
N LYS A 164 19.95 -0.41 2.86
CA LYS A 164 20.25 0.55 3.93
C LYS A 164 20.16 1.98 3.38
N GLY A 165 19.58 2.88 4.16
CA GLY A 165 19.45 4.29 3.78
C GLY A 165 18.33 4.54 2.77
N TRP A 166 17.24 3.79 2.87
CA TRP A 166 16.09 3.98 1.99
C TRP A 166 15.51 5.40 2.13
N THR A 167 15.25 6.04 0.98
CA THR A 167 14.52 7.32 0.89
C THR A 167 13.55 7.28 -0.30
N PRO A 168 12.45 8.06 -0.26
CA PRO A 168 11.46 8.07 -1.34
C PRO A 168 12.04 8.49 -2.70
N GLU A 169 13.04 9.40 -2.68
CA GLU A 169 13.67 9.96 -3.89
C GLU A 169 14.48 8.90 -4.64
N ARG A 170 14.98 7.90 -3.93
CA ARG A 170 15.83 6.84 -4.49
C ARG A 170 15.09 5.54 -4.80
N ARG A 171 13.76 5.58 -4.74
CA ARG A 171 12.91 4.43 -4.99
C ARG A 171 13.18 3.79 -6.35
N SER A 172 13.30 4.58 -7.41
CA SER A 172 13.56 4.08 -8.78
C SER A 172 14.90 3.37 -8.91
N LEU A 173 15.93 3.91 -8.26
CA LEU A 173 17.26 3.31 -8.21
C LEU A 173 17.22 1.94 -7.50
N ILE A 174 16.57 1.87 -6.35
CA ILE A 174 16.40 0.61 -5.60
C ILE A 174 15.65 -0.42 -6.45
N ALA A 175 14.56 -0.01 -7.12
CA ALA A 175 13.80 -0.89 -8.01
C ALA A 175 14.69 -1.46 -9.13
N THR A 176 15.51 -0.63 -9.78
CA THR A 176 16.44 -1.08 -10.82
C THR A 176 17.45 -2.09 -10.26
N LEU A 177 18.06 -1.81 -9.11
CA LEU A 177 19.02 -2.72 -8.47
C LEU A 177 18.39 -4.06 -8.08
N LEU A 178 17.17 -4.03 -7.53
CA LEU A 178 16.43 -5.23 -7.16
C LEU A 178 15.99 -6.04 -8.39
N GLN A 179 15.62 -5.39 -9.50
CA GLN A 179 15.28 -6.08 -10.74
C GLN A 179 16.49 -6.74 -11.40
N GLN A 180 17.68 -6.15 -11.24
CA GLN A 180 18.92 -6.66 -11.82
C GLN A 180 19.65 -7.68 -10.92
N HIS A 181 19.15 -7.99 -9.70
CA HIS A 181 19.85 -8.89 -8.76
C HIS A 181 20.04 -10.31 -9.35
N ILE A 182 19.12 -10.79 -10.19
CA ILE A 182 19.22 -12.09 -10.89
C ILE A 182 20.45 -12.12 -11.80
N ARG A 183 20.79 -11.02 -12.47
CA ARG A 183 21.99 -10.91 -13.32
C ARG A 183 23.28 -11.02 -12.51
N LEU A 184 23.24 -10.67 -11.22
CA LEU A 184 24.34 -10.82 -10.27
C LEU A 184 24.35 -12.22 -9.61
N ASN A 185 23.70 -13.21 -10.20
CA ASN A 185 23.62 -14.61 -9.73
C ASN A 185 23.16 -14.72 -8.26
N ASP A 186 22.25 -13.86 -7.81
CA ASP A 186 21.76 -13.78 -6.41
C ASP A 186 22.86 -13.60 -5.36
N LYS A 187 24.03 -13.12 -5.75
CA LYS A 187 25.16 -12.88 -4.85
C LYS A 187 25.15 -11.50 -4.18
N LEU A 188 24.17 -10.66 -4.52
CA LEU A 188 23.97 -9.35 -3.90
C LEU A 188 23.42 -9.50 -2.49
N GLN A 189 24.13 -8.96 -1.49
CA GLN A 189 23.75 -9.08 -0.07
C GLN A 189 23.19 -7.78 0.48
N THR A 190 23.85 -6.65 0.18
CA THR A 190 23.45 -5.35 0.74
C THR A 190 23.57 -4.27 -0.32
N ILE A 191 22.58 -3.40 -0.37
CA ILE A 191 22.56 -2.13 -1.10
C ILE A 191 22.62 -1.04 -0.05
N THR A 192 23.66 -0.20 -0.06
CA THR A 192 23.79 0.94 0.87
C THR A 192 23.68 2.23 0.08
N LEU A 193 22.72 3.05 0.45
CA LEU A 193 22.53 4.39 -0.09
C LEU A 193 23.07 5.39 0.91
N HIS A 194 24.11 6.10 0.52
CA HIS A 194 24.75 7.10 1.37
C HIS A 194 24.04 8.45 1.30
N PRO A 195 24.09 9.26 2.37
CA PRO A 195 23.45 10.59 2.37
C PRO A 195 24.01 11.57 1.33
N ASP A 196 25.29 11.39 0.95
CA ASP A 196 26.01 12.18 -0.04
C ASP A 196 25.64 11.87 -1.49
N GLY A 197 24.81 10.85 -1.71
CA GLY A 197 24.41 10.46 -3.06
C GLY A 197 25.00 9.12 -3.49
N ALA A 198 26.14 8.74 -2.97
CA ALA A 198 26.85 7.55 -3.38
C ALA A 198 26.07 6.25 -3.07
N VAL A 199 26.33 5.24 -3.88
CA VAL A 199 25.76 3.91 -3.75
C VAL A 199 26.87 2.89 -3.58
N SER A 200 26.77 2.04 -2.57
CA SER A 200 27.68 0.91 -2.37
C SER A 200 26.90 -0.39 -2.36
N LEU A 201 27.46 -1.40 -2.99
CA LEU A 201 26.93 -2.77 -2.99
C LEU A 201 27.83 -3.67 -2.16
N ARG A 202 27.26 -4.68 -1.53
CA ARG A 202 28.00 -5.81 -0.96
C ARG A 202 27.66 -7.06 -1.75
N HIS A 203 28.68 -7.58 -2.41
CA HIS A 203 28.61 -8.80 -3.20
C HIS A 203 29.28 -9.94 -2.44
N GLN A 204 28.74 -11.17 -2.56
CA GLN A 204 29.23 -12.30 -1.79
C GLN A 204 30.69 -12.68 -2.11
N THR A 205 31.07 -12.60 -3.38
CA THR A 205 32.42 -12.96 -3.86
C THR A 205 33.35 -11.76 -3.99
N LEU A 206 32.85 -10.63 -4.52
CA LEU A 206 33.66 -9.44 -4.81
C LEU A 206 33.86 -8.51 -3.60
N GLY A 207 33.12 -8.71 -2.50
CA GLY A 207 33.20 -7.84 -1.33
C GLY A 207 32.39 -6.56 -1.48
N ARG A 208 32.97 -5.41 -1.08
CA ARG A 208 32.34 -4.10 -1.23
C ARG A 208 32.66 -3.51 -2.60
N ILE A 209 31.61 -2.97 -3.23
CA ILE A 209 31.67 -2.32 -4.54
C ILE A 209 31.07 -0.94 -4.40
N ASP A 210 31.83 0.09 -4.67
CA ASP A 210 31.38 1.48 -4.64
C ASP A 210 31.06 1.94 -6.08
N LEU A 211 29.81 2.37 -6.31
CA LEU A 211 29.31 2.79 -7.63
C LEU A 211 29.38 4.32 -7.84
N GLY A 212 29.68 5.08 -6.76
CA GLY A 212 29.60 6.54 -6.82
C GLY A 212 28.13 7.03 -6.79
N ASP A 213 27.93 8.25 -7.30
CA ASP A 213 26.65 8.97 -7.27
C ASP A 213 25.99 9.13 -8.67
N ASP A 214 26.67 8.71 -9.74
CA ASP A 214 26.17 8.81 -11.11
C ASP A 214 25.28 7.61 -11.48
N ASN A 215 23.97 7.80 -11.32
CA ASN A 215 23.00 6.77 -11.66
C ASN A 215 22.86 6.49 -13.17
N GLN A 216 23.40 7.34 -14.04
CA GLN A 216 23.34 7.14 -15.50
C GLN A 216 24.26 5.98 -15.94
N LEU A 217 25.33 5.75 -15.20
CA LEU A 217 26.28 4.66 -15.44
C LEU A 217 25.86 3.32 -14.83
N LEU A 218 24.77 3.28 -14.07
CA LEU A 218 24.37 2.12 -13.26
C LEU A 218 24.36 0.80 -14.06
N ILE A 219 23.79 0.79 -15.25
CA ILE A 219 23.70 -0.43 -16.08
C ILE A 219 25.09 -0.90 -16.50
N GLN A 220 25.97 0.02 -16.93
CA GLN A 220 27.36 -0.30 -17.30
C GLN A 220 28.16 -0.79 -16.10
N GLN A 221 27.93 -0.21 -14.92
CA GLN A 221 28.57 -0.64 -13.67
C GLN A 221 28.14 -2.05 -13.29
N LEU A 222 26.82 -2.39 -13.44
CA LEU A 222 26.31 -3.73 -13.19
C LEU A 222 26.89 -4.75 -14.19
N ASP A 223 27.05 -4.38 -15.45
CA ASP A 223 27.69 -5.24 -16.46
C ASP A 223 29.16 -5.49 -16.09
N ALA A 224 29.90 -4.47 -15.65
CA ALA A 224 31.27 -4.62 -15.16
C ALA A 224 31.37 -5.53 -13.92
N ILE A 225 30.39 -5.48 -13.00
CA ILE A 225 30.33 -6.41 -11.84
C ILE A 225 30.18 -7.85 -12.31
N VAL A 226 29.32 -8.12 -13.29
CA VAL A 226 29.12 -9.47 -13.84
C VAL A 226 30.39 -9.99 -14.48
N GLU A 227 31.10 -9.14 -15.25
CA GLU A 227 32.35 -9.48 -15.89
C GLU A 227 33.46 -9.76 -14.85
N LEU A 228 33.58 -8.92 -13.83
CA LEU A 228 34.52 -9.12 -12.73
C LEU A 228 34.24 -10.40 -11.95
N ASP A 229 32.97 -10.73 -11.66
CA ASP A 229 32.60 -11.95 -10.95
C ASP A 229 32.96 -13.22 -11.72
N GLN A 230 32.95 -13.15 -13.05
CA GLN A 230 33.31 -14.26 -13.92
C GLN A 230 34.81 -14.38 -14.16
N SER A 231 35.51 -13.27 -14.30
CA SER A 231 36.91 -13.22 -14.68
C SER A 231 37.89 -13.28 -13.49
N MET A 232 37.47 -12.82 -12.32
CA MET A 232 38.34 -12.64 -11.18
C MET A 232 38.51 -13.92 -10.35
N PRO A 233 39.73 -14.41 -10.12
CA PRO A 233 39.96 -15.60 -9.31
C PRO A 233 39.54 -15.37 -7.86
N ALA A 234 38.74 -16.26 -7.29
CA ALA A 234 38.19 -16.14 -5.94
C ALA A 234 39.27 -16.04 -4.82
N HIS A 235 40.52 -16.49 -5.07
CA HIS A 235 41.59 -16.42 -4.09
C HIS A 235 42.16 -15.01 -3.87
N LEU A 236 42.01 -14.10 -4.86
CA LEU A 236 42.41 -12.69 -4.73
C LEU A 236 41.50 -11.88 -3.84
N LEU A 237 40.25 -12.33 -3.68
CA LEU A 237 39.19 -11.65 -2.95
C LEU A 237 38.93 -12.24 -1.54
N LYS A 238 39.57 -13.36 -1.21
CA LYS A 238 39.42 -14.07 0.09
C LYS A 238 40.06 -13.32 1.28
N GLY A 239 40.15 -12.02 1.23
CA GLY A 239 40.52 -11.18 2.38
C GLY A 239 39.37 -10.23 2.70
N ASN A 240 38.86 -10.29 3.92
CA ASN A 240 37.80 -9.40 4.40
C ASN A 240 38.18 -7.92 4.29
N GLY A 241 37.94 -7.28 3.15
CA GLY A 241 38.22 -5.86 3.01
C GLY A 241 38.57 -5.34 1.62
N ALA A 242 38.53 -6.17 0.59
CA ALA A 242 38.68 -5.67 -0.77
C ALA A 242 37.53 -4.70 -1.08
N VAL A 243 37.85 -3.52 -1.58
CA VAL A 243 36.91 -2.51 -2.06
C VAL A 243 37.16 -2.32 -3.54
N ILE A 244 36.13 -2.48 -4.34
CA ILE A 244 36.18 -2.25 -5.79
C ILE A 244 35.48 -0.93 -6.05
N ASP A 245 36.20 0.05 -6.57
CA ASP A 245 35.63 1.31 -7.02
C ASP A 245 35.23 1.18 -8.49
N LEU A 246 33.93 1.29 -8.76
CA LEU A 246 33.30 1.27 -10.05
C LEU A 246 32.62 2.60 -10.40
N SER A 247 33.00 3.70 -9.75
CA SER A 247 32.49 5.03 -10.12
C SER A 247 32.73 5.31 -11.60
N ASN A 248 33.82 4.77 -12.17
CA ASN A 248 34.06 4.71 -13.61
C ASN A 248 34.07 3.25 -14.09
N PRO A 249 33.02 2.73 -14.75
CA PRO A 249 32.93 1.34 -15.17
C PRO A 249 34.01 0.93 -16.20
N ASN A 250 34.56 1.89 -16.96
CA ASN A 250 35.63 1.62 -17.92
C ASN A 250 37.02 1.52 -17.30
N ARG A 251 37.17 1.91 -16.02
CA ARG A 251 38.43 1.87 -15.28
C ARG A 251 38.20 1.46 -13.83
N PRO A 252 37.92 0.17 -13.59
CA PRO A 252 37.72 -0.33 -12.22
C PRO A 252 39.01 -0.24 -11.42
N GLU A 253 38.91 0.29 -10.19
CA GLU A 253 40.04 0.36 -9.26
C GLU A 253 39.82 -0.62 -8.08
N ILE A 254 40.82 -1.43 -7.78
CA ILE A 254 40.73 -2.42 -6.70
C ILE A 254 41.64 -2.00 -5.56
N GLN A 255 41.09 -1.72 -4.41
CA GLN A 255 41.81 -1.45 -3.18
C GLN A 255 41.90 -2.74 -2.35
N LEU A 256 43.10 -3.30 -2.23
CA LEU A 256 43.31 -4.46 -1.39
C LEU A 256 43.55 -3.98 0.06
N PRO A 257 43.08 -4.72 1.08
CA PRO A 257 43.34 -4.37 2.46
C PRO A 257 44.85 -4.43 2.72
N VAL A 258 45.39 -3.36 3.27
CA VAL A 258 46.76 -3.35 3.77
C VAL A 258 46.83 -4.34 4.95
N GLN A 259 47.50 -5.48 4.76
CA GLN A 259 47.80 -6.36 5.88
C GLN A 259 48.65 -5.55 6.88
N PRO A 260 48.26 -5.43 8.17
CA PRO A 260 49.12 -4.86 9.16
C PRO A 260 50.40 -5.69 9.17
N ALA A 261 51.53 -5.03 8.95
CA ALA A 261 52.85 -5.66 9.02
C ALA A 261 52.95 -6.42 10.34
N GLY A 262 53.10 -7.74 10.26
CA GLY A 262 53.27 -8.58 11.44
C GLY A 262 54.43 -8.06 12.29
N PRO A 263 54.39 -8.24 13.62
CA PRO A 263 55.45 -7.73 14.51
C PRO A 263 56.81 -8.25 14.05
N THR A 264 57.68 -7.32 13.71
CA THR A 264 59.06 -7.59 13.35
C THR A 264 59.70 -8.32 14.54
N ARG A 265 59.96 -9.63 14.37
CA ARG A 265 60.70 -10.40 15.33
C ARG A 265 62.10 -9.75 15.49
N SER A 266 62.26 -8.97 16.53
CA SER A 266 63.57 -8.51 16.97
C SER A 266 64.43 -9.73 17.17
N GLN A 267 65.38 -9.96 16.29
CA GLN A 267 66.46 -10.93 16.54
C GLN A 267 67.30 -10.40 17.71
N GLU A 268 67.03 -10.95 18.87
CA GLU A 268 67.95 -10.86 20.03
C GLU A 268 69.16 -11.74 19.74
N LYS A 269 70.26 -11.11 19.33
CA LYS A 269 71.61 -11.70 19.42
C LYS A 269 72.10 -11.47 20.81
N GLY A 270 72.14 -12.53 21.61
CA GLY A 270 73.03 -12.68 22.76
C GLY A 270 74.23 -13.48 22.36
#